data_1c5e7f9cd33c4ec8ef6edcc8b8a9a233
#
_entry.id   1c5e7f9cd33c4ec8ef6edcc8b8a9a233
#
_cell.length_a   1.000
_cell.length_b   1.000
_cell.length_c   1.000
_cell.angle_alpha   90.00
_cell.angle_beta   90.00
_cell.angle_gamma   90.00
#
_symmetry.space_group_name_H-M   'P 1'
#
loop_
_entity.id
_entity.type
_entity.pdbx_description
1 polymer ?
#
loop_
_entity_poly.entity_id
_entity_poly.type
_entity_poly.pdbx_seq_one_letter_code
_entity_poly.pdbx_strand_id
1 'polypeptide(L)'
;IDPPYNTGNDFAYEDDFAQSAAEYMDNSGQYDEEGNRMVTNTESNGRFHTDWLNMIYPRLKLAKSYLTNDGVIFISIDDGEVENLKKLCDEIFGTDNYINTICLKLKNIAGASGGGEDKRLKKNMEYILVYAKNYRELDPFKNVYQYTPISKMVEEYRNAGISWKYTTA
;
A
#
# COMPACT_ATOMS: atom_id res chain seq x y z
N ILE A 1 -1.68 0.89 7.02
CA ILE A 1 -1.79 2.33 6.68
C ILE A 1 -1.91 2.49 5.17
N ASP A 2 -2.54 3.58 4.77
CA ASP A 2 -2.77 3.96 3.37
C ASP A 2 -2.22 5.39 3.18
N PRO A 3 -0.94 5.55 2.85
CA PRO A 3 -0.34 6.86 2.66
C PRO A 3 -0.75 7.47 1.31
N PRO A 4 -0.58 8.78 1.10
CA PRO A 4 -0.68 9.37 -0.24
C PRO A 4 0.28 8.68 -1.22
N TYR A 5 -0.22 8.37 -2.43
CA TYR A 5 0.56 7.61 -3.44
C TYR A 5 1.49 8.47 -4.28
N ASN A 6 1.57 9.75 -4.01
CA ASN A 6 2.40 10.72 -4.77
C ASN A 6 2.04 10.77 -6.27
N THR A 7 0.77 10.88 -6.57
CA THR A 7 0.26 10.88 -7.96
C THR A 7 0.30 12.23 -8.64
N GLY A 8 0.89 13.26 -7.98
CA GLY A 8 0.94 14.63 -8.48
C GLY A 8 -0.32 15.45 -8.20
N ASN A 9 -1.31 14.89 -7.50
CA ASN A 9 -2.51 15.57 -7.06
C ASN A 9 -2.33 16.12 -5.64
N ASP A 10 -3.15 17.13 -5.27
CA ASP A 10 -3.13 17.70 -3.93
C ASP A 10 -3.34 16.63 -2.86
N PHE A 11 -2.57 16.72 -1.77
CA PHE A 11 -2.70 15.85 -0.59
C PHE A 11 -3.86 16.27 0.33
N ALA A 12 -4.84 16.98 -0.17
CA ALA A 12 -5.98 17.43 0.60
C ALA A 12 -6.89 16.23 0.91
N TYR A 13 -6.70 15.63 2.08
CA TYR A 13 -7.81 14.96 2.72
C TYR A 13 -8.74 16.07 3.24
N GLU A 14 -9.86 16.29 2.60
CA GLU A 14 -11.01 16.96 3.21
C GLU A 14 -11.63 15.97 4.22
N ASP A 15 -10.93 15.73 5.32
CA ASP A 15 -11.52 15.07 6.46
C ASP A 15 -12.37 16.11 7.21
N ASP A 16 -13.68 15.94 7.07
CA ASP A 16 -14.70 16.77 7.72
C ASP A 16 -14.78 16.44 9.23
N PHE A 17 -13.68 16.66 9.94
CA PHE A 17 -13.67 16.69 11.40
C PHE A 17 -13.88 18.16 11.80
N ALA A 18 -14.86 18.40 12.68
CA ALA A 18 -15.31 19.71 13.13
C ALA A 18 -14.25 20.51 13.94
N GLN A 19 -13.04 20.63 13.41
CA GLN A 19 -12.02 21.56 13.84
C GLN A 19 -12.12 22.84 13.02
N SER A 20 -11.81 23.98 13.64
CA SER A 20 -11.74 25.22 12.87
C SER A 20 -10.67 25.10 11.80
N ALA A 21 -10.88 25.71 10.62
CA ALA A 21 -9.90 25.65 9.52
C ALA A 21 -8.50 26.09 9.96
N ALA A 22 -8.37 26.98 10.94
CA ALA A 22 -7.11 27.44 11.51
C ALA A 22 -6.43 26.35 12.38
N GLU A 23 -7.17 25.64 13.23
CA GLU A 23 -6.64 24.53 14.04
C GLU A 23 -6.28 23.32 13.18
N TYR A 24 -7.07 23.03 12.15
CA TYR A 24 -6.77 21.97 11.19
C TYR A 24 -5.47 22.30 10.40
N MET A 25 -5.31 23.53 9.97
CA MET A 25 -4.13 23.97 9.24
C MET A 25 -2.86 23.92 10.09
N ASP A 26 -2.93 24.27 11.37
CA ASP A 26 -1.80 24.23 12.31
C ASP A 26 -1.38 22.80 12.65
N ASN A 27 -2.34 21.87 12.73
CA ASN A 27 -2.11 20.47 13.06
C ASN A 27 -1.88 19.55 11.85
N SER A 28 -2.25 19.98 10.64
CA SER A 28 -2.23 19.12 9.44
C SER A 28 -0.83 18.91 8.84
N GLY A 29 0.18 19.66 9.30
CA GLY A 29 1.53 19.64 8.72
C GLY A 29 1.57 20.15 7.26
N GLN A 30 0.55 20.89 6.82
CA GLN A 30 0.51 21.53 5.50
C GLN A 30 1.34 22.83 5.43
N TYR A 31 1.88 23.25 6.56
CA TYR A 31 2.81 24.36 6.69
C TYR A 31 4.16 23.84 7.20
N ASP A 32 5.23 24.44 6.72
CA ASP A 32 6.57 24.26 7.27
C ASP A 32 6.68 24.97 8.63
N GLU A 33 7.82 24.80 9.32
CA GLU A 33 8.10 25.42 10.61
C GLU A 33 8.11 26.97 10.53
N GLU A 34 8.19 27.53 9.32
CA GLU A 34 8.20 28.97 9.02
C GLU A 34 6.82 29.49 8.65
N GLY A 35 5.79 28.63 8.60
CA GLY A 35 4.39 28.99 8.30
C GLY A 35 4.07 29.12 6.80
N ASN A 36 4.93 28.60 5.92
CA ASN A 36 4.65 28.57 4.49
C ASN A 36 3.83 27.33 4.13
N ARG A 37 2.78 27.51 3.34
CA ARG A 37 1.95 26.40 2.86
C ARG A 37 2.77 25.43 2.01
N MET A 38 2.71 24.13 2.34
CA MET A 38 3.32 23.09 1.52
C MET A 38 2.68 23.08 0.12
N VAL A 39 3.51 23.15 -0.90
CA VAL A 39 3.07 23.17 -2.30
C VAL A 39 2.77 21.75 -2.76
N THR A 40 1.77 21.62 -3.64
CA THR A 40 1.47 20.34 -4.33
C THR A 40 2.75 19.76 -4.91
N ASN A 41 3.04 18.50 -4.57
CA ASN A 41 4.20 17.81 -5.10
C ASN A 41 3.89 17.31 -6.52
N THR A 42 4.34 18.02 -7.54
CA THR A 42 4.12 17.70 -8.94
C THR A 42 5.32 17.00 -9.56
N GLU A 43 5.10 16.14 -10.57
CA GLU A 43 6.17 15.47 -11.31
C GLU A 43 7.19 16.42 -11.96
N SER A 44 6.80 17.67 -12.21
CA SER A 44 7.70 18.72 -12.69
C SER A 44 8.66 19.27 -11.63
N ASN A 45 8.42 18.94 -10.35
CA ASN A 45 9.31 19.27 -9.27
C ASN A 45 10.52 18.32 -9.31
N GLY A 46 11.74 18.82 -9.44
CA GLY A 46 12.96 18.01 -9.41
C GLY A 46 13.21 17.28 -8.08
N ARG A 47 12.37 17.51 -7.07
CA ARG A 47 12.40 16.88 -5.74
C ARG A 47 11.16 16.02 -5.45
N PHE A 48 10.40 15.69 -6.47
CA PHE A 48 9.11 15.00 -6.38
C PHE A 48 9.12 13.81 -5.41
N HIS A 49 10.00 12.85 -5.61
CA HIS A 49 10.15 11.69 -4.71
C HIS A 49 10.74 12.07 -3.35
N THR A 50 11.70 13.01 -3.31
CA THR A 50 12.37 13.43 -2.07
C THR A 50 11.39 14.09 -1.10
N ASP A 51 10.55 14.98 -1.60
CA ASP A 51 9.58 15.69 -0.77
C ASP A 51 8.53 14.73 -0.20
N TRP A 52 8.10 13.75 -0.99
CA TRP A 52 7.22 12.67 -0.51
C TRP A 52 7.91 11.79 0.55
N LEU A 53 9.17 11.40 0.33
CA LEU A 53 9.94 10.62 1.30
C LEU A 53 10.13 11.36 2.62
N ASN A 54 10.42 12.67 2.58
CA ASN A 54 10.55 13.51 3.76
C ASN A 54 9.25 13.57 4.58
N MET A 55 8.11 13.58 3.90
CA MET A 55 6.79 13.54 4.55
C MET A 55 6.52 12.18 5.21
N ILE A 56 6.82 11.07 4.52
CA ILE A 56 6.49 9.72 4.99
C ILE A 56 7.44 9.22 6.08
N TYR A 57 8.73 9.56 6.02
CA TYR A 57 9.76 9.07 6.93
C TYR A 57 9.41 9.24 8.43
N PRO A 58 9.11 10.45 8.92
CA PRO A 58 8.80 10.64 10.33
C PRO A 58 7.54 9.89 10.75
N ARG A 59 6.55 9.78 9.86
CA ARG A 59 5.29 9.08 10.12
C ARG A 59 5.51 7.57 10.26
N LEU A 60 6.35 6.97 9.44
CA LEU A 60 6.70 5.55 9.56
C LEU A 60 7.54 5.28 10.82
N LYS A 61 8.47 6.17 11.19
CA LYS A 61 9.19 6.05 12.46
C LYS A 61 8.24 6.09 13.66
N LEU A 62 7.28 6.99 13.63
CA LEU A 62 6.26 7.07 14.66
C LEU A 62 5.38 5.81 14.66
N ALA A 63 4.91 5.35 13.51
CA ALA A 63 4.13 4.12 13.37
C ALA A 63 4.87 2.92 13.97
N LYS A 64 6.18 2.75 13.69
CA LYS A 64 7.00 1.70 14.30
C LYS A 64 6.99 1.77 15.82
N SER A 65 7.02 2.98 16.42
CA SER A 65 7.01 3.13 17.88
C SER A 65 5.70 2.67 18.53
N TYR A 66 4.58 2.76 17.82
CA TYR A 66 3.27 2.32 18.30
C TYR A 66 3.02 0.82 18.16
N LEU A 67 3.81 0.11 17.34
CA LEU A 67 3.68 -1.33 17.24
C LEU A 67 4.16 -2.02 18.51
N THR A 68 3.47 -3.10 18.90
CA THR A 68 3.99 -4.11 19.84
C THR A 68 5.19 -4.82 19.23
N ASN A 69 6.01 -5.50 20.03
CA ASN A 69 7.19 -6.18 19.50
C ASN A 69 6.87 -7.25 18.46
N ASP A 70 5.75 -7.97 18.63
CA ASP A 70 5.17 -8.93 17.70
C ASP A 70 4.28 -8.28 16.62
N GLY A 71 4.22 -6.94 16.58
CA GLY A 71 3.36 -6.18 15.70
C GLY A 71 3.83 -6.19 14.24
N VAL A 72 2.86 -6.07 13.34
CA VAL A 72 3.06 -6.04 11.89
C VAL A 72 2.41 -4.79 11.30
N ILE A 73 3.07 -4.17 10.34
CA ILE A 73 2.53 -3.05 9.56
C ILE A 73 2.28 -3.48 8.12
N PHE A 74 1.15 -3.06 7.57
CA PHE A 74 0.76 -3.19 6.17
C PHE A 74 0.67 -1.80 5.58
N ILE A 75 1.36 -1.56 4.47
CA ILE A 75 1.46 -0.24 3.83
C ILE A 75 1.06 -0.37 2.38
N SER A 76 -0.09 0.21 2.00
CA SER A 76 -0.54 0.23 0.60
C SER A 76 0.23 1.28 -0.19
N ILE A 77 0.50 0.99 -1.46
CA ILE A 77 1.19 1.90 -2.39
C ILE A 77 1.00 1.41 -3.83
N ASP A 78 1.12 2.31 -4.79
CA ASP A 78 1.18 1.95 -6.21
C ASP A 78 2.62 1.77 -6.70
N ASP A 79 2.77 1.53 -8.01
CA ASP A 79 4.05 1.33 -8.67
C ASP A 79 4.94 2.59 -8.76
N GLY A 80 4.37 3.78 -8.52
CA GLY A 80 5.12 5.05 -8.56
C GLY A 80 6.16 5.17 -7.44
N GLU A 81 5.79 4.74 -6.23
CA GLU A 81 6.62 4.91 -5.04
C GLU A 81 6.98 3.61 -4.30
N VAL A 82 6.56 2.43 -4.80
CA VAL A 82 6.79 1.15 -4.10
C VAL A 82 8.26 0.87 -3.81
N GLU A 83 9.16 1.19 -4.74
CA GLU A 83 10.60 0.98 -4.57
C GLU A 83 11.21 1.94 -3.53
N ASN A 84 10.80 3.20 -3.57
CA ASN A 84 11.25 4.21 -2.62
C ASN A 84 10.72 3.91 -1.22
N LEU A 85 9.44 3.55 -1.10
CA LEU A 85 8.83 3.14 0.15
C LEU A 85 9.53 1.90 0.73
N LYS A 86 9.86 0.92 -0.11
CA LYS A 86 10.57 -0.28 0.35
C LYS A 86 11.93 0.06 0.94
N LYS A 87 12.74 0.88 0.25
CA LYS A 87 14.05 1.32 0.77
C LYS A 87 13.93 2.05 2.10
N LEU A 88 12.92 2.91 2.20
CA LEU A 88 12.64 3.66 3.43
C LEU A 88 12.23 2.73 4.58
N CYS A 89 11.37 1.75 4.31
CA CYS A 89 10.98 0.74 5.29
C CYS A 89 12.15 -0.17 5.70
N ASP A 90 13.02 -0.55 4.77
CA ASP A 90 14.25 -1.30 5.06
C ASP A 90 15.17 -0.53 6.03
N GLU A 91 15.27 0.79 5.88
CA GLU A 91 16.02 1.65 6.81
C GLU A 91 15.35 1.76 8.18
N ILE A 92 14.04 1.98 8.21
CA ILE A 92 13.31 2.21 9.47
C ILE A 92 13.10 0.91 10.25
N PHE A 93 12.59 -0.12 9.60
CA PHE A 93 12.22 -1.39 10.24
C PHE A 93 13.39 -2.37 10.28
N GLY A 94 14.31 -2.30 9.31
CA GLY A 94 15.38 -3.25 9.08
C GLY A 94 14.99 -4.30 8.02
N THR A 95 15.93 -4.67 7.16
CA THR A 95 15.70 -5.67 6.10
C THR A 95 15.31 -7.04 6.65
N ASP A 96 15.81 -7.42 7.84
CA ASP A 96 15.47 -8.69 8.50
C ASP A 96 14.02 -8.75 8.97
N ASN A 97 13.34 -7.62 9.04
CA ASN A 97 11.94 -7.50 9.46
C ASN A 97 10.97 -7.41 8.26
N TYR A 98 11.48 -7.44 7.04
CA TYR A 98 10.65 -7.52 5.85
C TYR A 98 9.97 -8.90 5.78
N ILE A 99 8.63 -8.91 5.63
CA ILE A 99 7.85 -10.15 5.55
C ILE A 99 7.54 -10.47 4.09
N ASN A 100 6.86 -9.54 3.39
CA ASN A 100 6.43 -9.77 2.01
C ASN A 100 5.98 -8.48 1.32
N THR A 101 5.84 -8.56 -0.01
CA THR A 101 5.09 -7.61 -0.83
C THR A 101 3.90 -8.34 -1.45
N ILE A 102 2.69 -7.93 -1.09
CA ILE A 102 1.45 -8.49 -1.63
C ILE A 102 1.04 -7.67 -2.84
N CYS A 103 0.83 -8.32 -3.98
CA CYS A 103 0.30 -7.68 -5.18
C CYS A 103 -1.21 -7.81 -5.20
N LEU A 104 -1.92 -6.68 -5.24
CA LEU A 104 -3.38 -6.61 -5.33
C LEU A 104 -3.81 -6.37 -6.77
N LYS A 105 -4.61 -7.27 -7.30
CA LYS A 105 -5.24 -7.08 -8.60
C LYS A 105 -6.52 -6.27 -8.46
N LEU A 106 -6.54 -5.04 -8.99
CA LEU A 106 -7.67 -4.12 -8.85
C LEU A 106 -8.82 -4.40 -9.80
N LYS A 107 -8.55 -4.85 -11.03
CA LYS A 107 -9.57 -5.06 -12.06
C LYS A 107 -9.30 -6.32 -12.89
N ASN A 108 -10.36 -7.05 -13.20
CA ASN A 108 -10.26 -8.24 -14.07
C ASN A 108 -10.19 -7.89 -15.57
N ILE A 109 -10.55 -6.67 -15.96
CA ILE A 109 -10.59 -6.23 -17.36
C ILE A 109 -9.74 -4.97 -17.48
N ALA A 110 -8.70 -5.05 -18.28
CA ALA A 110 -7.99 -3.87 -18.72
C ALA A 110 -8.94 -3.05 -19.59
N GLY A 111 -9.52 -2.03 -18.97
CA GLY A 111 -9.99 -0.86 -19.68
C GLY A 111 -11.26 -0.85 -20.47
N ALA A 112 -12.34 -0.61 -19.78
CA ALA A 112 -13.49 0.05 -20.37
C ALA A 112 -13.55 1.56 -20.10
N SER A 113 -12.46 2.20 -19.68
CA SER A 113 -12.43 3.65 -19.42
C SER A 113 -11.42 4.32 -20.33
N GLY A 114 -11.92 5.00 -21.33
CA GLY A 114 -11.16 5.91 -22.17
C GLY A 114 -10.59 5.24 -23.41
N GLY A 115 -11.32 5.35 -24.52
CA GLY A 115 -10.73 5.28 -25.83
C GLY A 115 -9.70 6.38 -25.95
N GLY A 116 -8.45 6.02 -25.99
CA GLY A 116 -7.33 6.87 -26.24
C GLY A 116 -6.21 5.99 -26.72
N GLU A 117 -5.45 6.46 -27.68
CA GLU A 117 -4.25 5.83 -28.21
C GLU A 117 -3.14 5.82 -27.13
N ASP A 118 -3.45 5.17 -26.00
CA ASP A 118 -2.49 5.09 -24.89
C ASP A 118 -1.41 4.06 -25.25
N LYS A 119 -0.20 4.53 -25.46
CA LYS A 119 0.97 3.69 -25.74
C LYS A 119 1.43 2.86 -24.53
N ARG A 120 0.83 3.06 -23.36
CA ARG A 120 1.19 2.38 -22.12
C ARG A 120 0.23 1.23 -21.85
N LEU A 121 0.77 0.15 -21.31
CA LEU A 121 -0.07 -0.91 -20.71
C LEU A 121 -0.78 -0.33 -19.50
N LYS A 122 -2.07 -0.67 -19.33
CA LYS A 122 -2.86 -0.16 -18.20
C LYS A 122 -2.39 -0.76 -16.89
N LYS A 123 -2.23 0.09 -15.89
CA LYS A 123 -1.98 -0.32 -14.51
C LYS A 123 -3.24 -0.97 -13.94
N ASN A 124 -3.11 -2.15 -13.37
CA ASN A 124 -4.20 -2.90 -12.75
C ASN A 124 -3.80 -3.56 -11.43
N MET A 125 -2.67 -3.17 -10.88
CA MET A 125 -2.13 -3.69 -9.63
C MET A 125 -1.75 -2.55 -8.69
N GLU A 126 -1.87 -2.83 -7.41
CA GLU A 126 -1.30 -2.09 -6.29
C GLU A 126 -0.52 -3.05 -5.40
N TYR A 127 0.23 -2.49 -4.48
CA TYR A 127 1.11 -3.26 -3.61
C TYR A 127 0.79 -2.99 -2.15
N ILE A 128 0.98 -4.02 -1.31
CA ILE A 128 1.03 -3.85 0.13
C ILE A 128 2.38 -4.35 0.60
N LEU A 129 3.22 -3.45 1.13
CA LEU A 129 4.45 -3.81 1.81
C LEU A 129 4.13 -4.25 3.23
N VAL A 130 4.73 -5.36 3.66
CA VAL A 130 4.48 -5.95 4.99
C VAL A 130 5.80 -6.07 5.75
N TYR A 131 5.86 -5.43 6.91
CA TYR A 131 7.00 -5.47 7.82
C TYR A 131 6.59 -5.83 9.24
N ALA A 132 7.39 -6.63 9.92
CA ALA A 132 7.30 -6.81 11.36
C ALA A 132 8.03 -5.68 12.10
N LYS A 133 7.65 -5.39 13.34
CA LYS A 133 8.52 -4.61 14.23
C LYS A 133 9.76 -5.41 14.63
N ASN A 134 9.56 -6.68 15.01
CA ASN A 134 10.62 -7.65 15.27
C ASN A 134 10.18 -9.04 14.75
N TYR A 135 10.72 -9.45 13.62
CA TYR A 135 10.37 -10.72 12.99
C TYR A 135 10.59 -11.95 13.89
N ARG A 136 11.57 -11.88 14.81
CA ARG A 136 11.88 -12.99 15.71
C ARG A 136 10.82 -13.20 16.80
N GLU A 137 10.05 -12.17 17.11
CA GLU A 137 8.97 -12.21 18.09
C GLU A 137 7.59 -12.41 17.46
N LEU A 138 7.55 -12.46 16.12
CA LEU A 138 6.29 -12.60 15.37
C LEU A 138 5.77 -14.04 15.48
N ASP A 139 4.53 -14.19 15.92
CA ASP A 139 3.81 -15.45 15.85
C ASP A 139 3.48 -15.82 14.38
N PRO A 140 3.47 -17.13 14.05
CA PRO A 140 3.08 -17.55 12.71
C PRO A 140 1.68 -17.07 12.33
N PHE A 141 1.56 -16.55 11.11
CA PHE A 141 0.24 -16.15 10.59
C PHE A 141 -0.70 -17.37 10.55
N LYS A 142 -1.94 -17.15 10.99
CA LYS A 142 -2.96 -18.19 10.90
C LYS A 142 -3.33 -18.40 9.43
N ASN A 143 -3.31 -19.66 8.99
CA ASN A 143 -3.77 -20.01 7.66
C ASN A 143 -5.28 -19.73 7.53
N VAL A 144 -5.66 -19.02 6.48
CA VAL A 144 -7.06 -18.84 6.11
C VAL A 144 -7.43 -19.97 5.16
N TYR A 145 -8.25 -20.91 5.62
CA TYR A 145 -8.77 -22.00 4.80
C TYR A 145 -10.13 -21.60 4.22
N GLN A 146 -10.24 -21.66 2.91
CA GLN A 146 -11.53 -21.59 2.24
C GLN A 146 -12.03 -23.01 2.00
N TYR A 147 -13.10 -23.39 2.68
CA TYR A 147 -13.73 -24.70 2.49
C TYR A 147 -14.68 -24.63 1.29
N THR A 148 -14.33 -25.33 0.22
CA THR A 148 -15.24 -25.54 -0.90
C THR A 148 -15.73 -26.98 -0.83
N PRO A 149 -17.06 -27.26 -0.82
CA PRO A 149 -17.57 -28.61 -0.88
C PRO A 149 -17.02 -29.34 -2.11
N ILE A 150 -16.54 -30.58 -1.94
CA ILE A 150 -15.98 -31.38 -3.04
C ILE A 150 -16.97 -31.50 -4.21
N SER A 151 -18.27 -31.64 -3.91
CA SER A 151 -19.32 -31.68 -4.92
C SER A 151 -19.33 -30.47 -5.83
N LYS A 152 -19.19 -29.26 -5.26
CA LYS A 152 -19.12 -28.00 -6.00
C LYS A 152 -17.88 -27.93 -6.88
N MET A 153 -16.74 -28.32 -6.33
CA MET A 153 -15.46 -28.35 -7.07
C MET A 153 -15.51 -29.33 -8.25
N VAL A 154 -16.09 -30.52 -8.04
CA VAL A 154 -16.28 -31.54 -9.09
C VAL A 154 -17.20 -31.04 -10.20
N GLU A 155 -18.26 -30.34 -9.84
CA GLU A 155 -19.19 -29.76 -10.80
C GLU A 155 -18.52 -28.63 -11.64
N GLU A 156 -17.75 -27.77 -11.01
CA GLU A 156 -16.97 -26.72 -11.68
C GLU A 156 -15.96 -27.34 -12.68
N TYR A 157 -15.26 -28.39 -12.29
CA TYR A 157 -14.30 -29.08 -13.17
C TYR A 157 -14.98 -29.79 -14.33
N ARG A 158 -16.14 -30.43 -14.09
CA ARG A 158 -16.94 -31.04 -15.17
C ARG A 158 -17.38 -29.99 -16.18
N ASN A 159 -17.90 -28.88 -15.71
CA ASN A 159 -18.39 -27.77 -16.57
C ASN A 159 -17.24 -27.12 -17.35
N ALA A 160 -16.03 -27.09 -16.79
CA ALA A 160 -14.82 -26.62 -17.44
C ALA A 160 -14.15 -27.65 -18.38
N GLY A 161 -14.68 -28.87 -18.48
CA GLY A 161 -14.09 -29.95 -19.28
C GLY A 161 -12.74 -30.46 -18.73
N ILE A 162 -12.44 -30.21 -17.46
CA ILE A 162 -11.18 -30.58 -16.83
C ILE A 162 -11.33 -31.96 -16.19
N SER A 163 -10.46 -32.90 -16.58
CA SER A 163 -10.35 -34.19 -15.89
C SER A 163 -9.45 -34.07 -14.67
N TRP A 164 -9.81 -34.72 -13.57
CA TRP A 164 -9.05 -34.77 -12.34
C TRP A 164 -8.80 -36.21 -11.89
N LYS A 165 -7.64 -36.43 -11.30
CA LYS A 165 -7.30 -37.70 -10.68
C LYS A 165 -6.89 -37.45 -9.25
N TYR A 166 -7.33 -38.31 -8.32
CA TYR A 166 -6.77 -38.33 -6.99
C TYR A 166 -5.34 -38.89 -7.07
N THR A 167 -4.38 -38.13 -6.56
CA THR A 167 -3.09 -38.68 -6.14
C THR A 167 -3.11 -38.71 -4.63
N THR A 168 -3.03 -39.90 -4.05
CA THR A 168 -2.69 -40.03 -2.63
C THR A 168 -1.24 -39.59 -2.45
N ALA A 169 -1.03 -38.62 -1.53
CA ALA A 169 0.30 -38.23 -1.09
C ALA A 169 0.90 -39.37 -0.26
#